data_d506d6790bc81be937ea491b76492f7e
#
_entry.id   d506d6790bc81be937ea491b76492f7e
#
_cell.length_a   1.000
_cell.length_b   1.000
_cell.length_c   1.000
_cell.angle_alpha   90.00
_cell.angle_beta   90.00
_cell.angle_gamma   90.00
#
_symmetry.space_group_name_H-M   'P 1'
#
loop_
_entity.id
_entity.type
_entity.pdbx_description
1 polymer ?
#
loop_
_entity_poly.entity_id
_entity_poly.type
_entity_poly.pdbx_seq_one_letter_code
_entity_poly.pdbx_strand_id
1 'polypeptide(L)'
;MDMMGPLPDSKGFNTILVVVDRFTKKSFFLPTHSTVTSKGIATLYQDRIFVEHGIPEKVISDQGSQFISKFMKELFEVLKIKGNPSTAYHPQTDGQTERVNQEVKEFLTMFVNDRQDDWSKWLALAQFCHNDWEHSATKHSPFFLNYGYHPRKGIEPKREYKVEAVKDFTE
;
A
#
# COMPACT_ATOMS: atom_id res chain seq x y z
N MET A 1 3.95 3.98 7.31
CA MET A 1 3.43 4.77 6.16
C MET A 1 4.30 6.00 5.95
N ASP A 2 4.44 6.42 4.73
CA ASP A 2 5.32 7.54 4.35
C ASP A 2 4.78 8.29 3.13
N MET A 3 5.26 9.53 2.94
CA MET A 3 4.87 10.40 1.82
C MET A 3 6.06 10.61 0.89
N MET A 4 5.98 10.06 -0.31
CA MET A 4 7.03 10.20 -1.32
C MET A 4 6.71 11.36 -2.28
N GLY A 5 7.46 12.43 -2.22
CA GLY A 5 7.27 13.64 -3.04
C GLY A 5 8.10 14.81 -2.56
N PRO A 6 7.94 16.02 -3.15
CA PRO A 6 7.05 16.27 -4.28
C PRO A 6 7.55 15.68 -5.60
N LEU A 7 6.61 15.24 -6.43
CA LEU A 7 6.83 14.77 -7.81
C LEU A 7 6.24 15.78 -8.80
N PRO A 8 6.63 15.74 -10.08
CA PRO A 8 5.93 16.48 -11.13
C PRO A 8 4.43 16.17 -11.13
N ASP A 9 3.61 17.16 -11.50
CA ASP A 9 2.16 16.95 -11.57
C ASP A 9 1.81 15.84 -12.57
N SER A 10 0.99 14.86 -12.12
CA SER A 10 0.48 13.78 -12.94
C SER A 10 -1.01 13.60 -12.66
N LYS A 11 -1.84 14.07 -13.57
CA LYS A 11 -3.31 14.06 -13.45
C LYS A 11 -3.81 14.77 -12.17
N GLY A 12 -3.15 15.84 -11.77
CA GLY A 12 -3.47 16.59 -10.57
C GLY A 12 -2.78 16.08 -9.29
N PHE A 13 -2.08 14.97 -9.30
CA PHE A 13 -1.34 14.44 -8.16
C PHE A 13 0.15 14.82 -8.23
N ASN A 14 0.76 15.06 -7.07
CA ASN A 14 2.19 15.38 -6.98
C ASN A 14 2.91 14.63 -5.85
N THR A 15 2.26 13.65 -5.24
CA THR A 15 2.81 12.90 -4.10
C THR A 15 2.22 11.48 -4.10
N ILE A 16 2.96 10.52 -3.59
CA ILE A 16 2.50 9.15 -3.39
C ILE A 16 2.48 8.87 -1.88
N LEU A 17 1.32 8.46 -1.35
CA LEU A 17 1.25 7.87 -0.03
C LEU A 17 1.62 6.39 -0.15
N VAL A 18 2.71 6.00 0.50
CA VAL A 18 3.19 4.62 0.58
C VAL A 18 2.79 4.03 1.93
N VAL A 19 2.08 2.92 1.90
CA VAL A 19 1.69 2.18 3.11
C VAL A 19 2.16 0.74 2.98
N VAL A 20 2.87 0.24 3.98
CA VAL A 20 3.42 -1.12 4.01
C VAL A 20 2.84 -1.89 5.18
N ASP A 21 2.25 -3.04 4.92
CA ASP A 21 1.96 -4.00 5.97
C ASP A 21 3.27 -4.66 6.42
N ARG A 22 3.62 -4.47 7.67
CA ARG A 22 4.90 -4.93 8.22
C ARG A 22 5.01 -6.44 8.31
N PHE A 23 3.89 -7.13 8.38
CA PHE A 23 3.85 -8.59 8.48
C PHE A 23 4.05 -9.25 7.11
N THR A 24 3.18 -8.98 6.16
CA THR A 24 3.19 -9.61 4.83
C THR A 24 4.09 -8.90 3.83
N LYS A 25 4.53 -7.66 4.14
CA LYS A 25 5.24 -6.73 3.24
C LYS A 25 4.39 -6.21 2.08
N LYS A 26 3.07 -6.47 2.11
CA LYS A 26 2.16 -5.90 1.12
C LYS A 26 2.21 -4.38 1.17
N SER A 27 2.38 -3.78 0.00
CA SER A 27 2.51 -2.34 -0.14
C SER A 27 1.39 -1.76 -0.97
N PHE A 28 0.98 -0.54 -0.61
CA PHE A 28 0.00 0.26 -1.32
C PHE A 28 0.64 1.56 -1.78
N PHE A 29 0.46 1.92 -3.03
CA PHE A 29 0.99 3.15 -3.66
C PHE A 29 -0.18 4.00 -4.11
N LEU A 30 -0.52 5.00 -3.31
CA LEU A 30 -1.74 5.81 -3.47
C LEU A 30 -1.39 7.22 -3.93
N PRO A 31 -1.78 7.64 -5.17
CA PRO A 31 -1.52 8.99 -5.62
C PRO A 31 -2.33 10.00 -4.79
N THR A 32 -1.68 11.07 -4.40
CA THR A 32 -2.26 12.13 -3.56
C THR A 32 -1.59 13.47 -3.83
N HIS A 33 -1.87 14.47 -2.99
CA HIS A 33 -1.30 15.80 -3.06
C HIS A 33 -0.39 16.06 -1.86
N SER A 34 0.66 16.86 -2.04
CA SER A 34 1.53 17.29 -0.94
C SER A 34 0.79 18.07 0.17
N THR A 35 -0.37 18.63 -0.17
CA THR A 35 -1.24 19.38 0.75
C THR A 35 -2.35 18.51 1.38
N VAL A 36 -2.29 17.19 1.20
CA VAL A 36 -3.32 16.30 1.74
C VAL A 36 -3.42 16.42 3.27
N THR A 37 -4.65 16.53 3.76
CA THR A 37 -4.90 16.60 5.21
C THR A 37 -4.89 15.20 5.84
N SER A 38 -4.77 15.13 7.17
CA SER A 38 -4.91 13.86 7.91
C SER A 38 -6.25 13.18 7.63
N LYS A 39 -7.33 13.95 7.43
CA LYS A 39 -8.64 13.44 7.01
C LYS A 39 -8.60 12.84 5.61
N GLY A 40 -7.95 13.52 4.66
CA GLY A 40 -7.77 12.99 3.31
C GLY A 40 -7.00 11.67 3.30
N ILE A 41 -5.94 11.56 4.12
CA ILE A 41 -5.19 10.31 4.30
C ILE A 41 -6.06 9.22 4.94
N ALA A 42 -6.87 9.56 5.95
CA ALA A 42 -7.81 8.62 6.56
C ALA A 42 -8.86 8.09 5.57
N THR A 43 -9.36 8.95 4.68
CA THR A 43 -10.26 8.53 3.60
C THR A 43 -9.57 7.60 2.60
N LEU A 44 -8.36 7.93 2.15
CA LEU A 44 -7.57 7.05 1.28
C LEU A 44 -7.30 5.68 1.94
N TYR A 45 -6.99 5.69 3.25
CA TYR A 45 -6.81 4.47 4.01
C TYR A 45 -8.10 3.65 4.07
N GLN A 46 -9.24 4.28 4.36
CA GLN A 46 -10.55 3.62 4.38
C GLN A 46 -10.86 2.95 3.04
N ASP A 47 -10.70 3.67 1.95
CA ASP A 47 -11.12 3.22 0.62
C ASP A 47 -10.24 2.11 0.05
N ARG A 48 -8.97 2.04 0.47
CA ARG A 48 -7.97 1.17 -0.16
C ARG A 48 -7.35 0.11 0.74
N ILE A 49 -7.31 0.34 2.03
CA ILE A 49 -6.57 -0.51 2.97
C ILE A 49 -7.51 -1.13 3.99
N PHE A 50 -8.38 -0.31 4.60
CA PHE A 50 -9.34 -0.78 5.60
C PHE A 50 -10.24 -1.89 5.05
N VAL A 51 -10.66 -1.82 3.80
CA VAL A 51 -11.52 -2.82 3.15
C VAL A 51 -10.89 -4.21 3.07
N GLU A 52 -9.56 -4.30 3.14
CA GLU A 52 -8.83 -5.57 3.08
C GLU A 52 -8.22 -5.97 4.44
N HIS A 53 -7.84 -5.00 5.27
CA HIS A 53 -7.02 -5.24 6.47
C HIS A 53 -7.64 -4.73 7.77
N GLY A 54 -8.72 -3.97 7.71
CA GLY A 54 -9.35 -3.37 8.89
C GLY A 54 -8.52 -2.24 9.52
N ILE A 55 -8.74 -2.02 10.83
CA ILE A 55 -8.05 -0.97 11.60
C ILE A 55 -6.64 -1.45 11.96
N PRO A 56 -5.61 -0.59 11.79
CA PRO A 56 -4.27 -0.95 12.16
C PRO A 56 -4.09 -0.99 13.69
N GLU A 57 -3.46 -2.03 14.20
CA GLU A 57 -3.07 -2.09 15.62
C GLU A 57 -1.98 -1.05 15.93
N LYS A 58 -1.08 -0.84 14.99
CA LYS A 58 0.07 0.07 15.13
C LYS A 58 0.36 0.77 13.82
N VAL A 59 0.62 2.08 13.91
CA VAL A 59 1.05 2.89 12.77
C VAL A 59 2.45 3.43 13.05
N ILE A 60 3.33 3.34 12.06
CA ILE A 60 4.66 3.92 12.06
C ILE A 60 4.74 4.89 10.89
N SER A 61 5.27 6.09 11.12
CA SER A 61 5.51 7.11 10.12
C SER A 61 6.64 8.02 10.56
N ASP A 62 7.40 8.54 9.62
CA ASP A 62 8.42 9.57 9.83
C ASP A 62 7.83 10.95 10.15
N GLN A 63 6.55 11.17 9.85
CA GLN A 63 5.82 12.42 10.11
C GLN A 63 5.58 12.70 11.60
N GLY A 64 5.98 11.80 12.49
CA GLY A 64 5.94 11.97 13.92
C GLY A 64 4.61 11.63 14.60
N SER A 65 4.63 11.68 15.96
CA SER A 65 3.50 11.24 16.80
C SER A 65 2.22 12.04 16.61
N GLN A 66 2.36 13.35 16.41
CA GLN A 66 1.20 14.23 16.24
C GLN A 66 0.43 13.90 14.94
N PHE A 67 1.15 13.57 13.87
CA PHE A 67 0.54 13.13 12.63
C PHE A 67 -0.21 11.81 12.82
N ILE A 68 0.41 10.82 13.46
CA ILE A 68 -0.20 9.51 13.71
C ILE A 68 -1.47 9.65 14.57
N SER A 69 -1.40 10.43 15.65
CA SER A 69 -2.55 10.67 16.52
C SER A 69 -3.70 11.34 15.78
N LYS A 70 -3.40 12.34 14.96
CA LYS A 70 -4.40 13.03 14.15
C LYS A 70 -4.98 12.11 13.08
N PHE A 71 -4.16 11.35 12.38
CA PHE A 71 -4.61 10.36 11.39
C PHE A 71 -5.54 9.34 12.03
N MET A 72 -5.20 8.75 13.18
CA MET A 72 -6.04 7.76 13.85
C MET A 72 -7.36 8.33 14.30
N LYS A 73 -7.38 9.57 14.84
CA LYS A 73 -8.61 10.27 15.20
C LYS A 73 -9.51 10.45 13.98
N GLU A 74 -8.99 10.98 12.90
CA GLU A 74 -9.74 11.19 11.66
C GLU A 74 -10.23 9.85 11.07
N LEU A 75 -9.44 8.78 11.14
CA LEU A 75 -9.85 7.45 10.69
C LEU A 75 -11.04 6.93 11.47
N PHE A 76 -11.05 7.06 12.80
CA PHE A 76 -12.17 6.67 13.63
C PHE A 76 -13.43 7.50 13.34
N GLU A 77 -13.28 8.81 13.09
CA GLU A 77 -14.39 9.69 12.68
C GLU A 77 -14.97 9.26 11.33
N VAL A 78 -14.14 9.01 10.34
CA VAL A 78 -14.55 8.57 8.99
C VAL A 78 -15.28 7.22 9.05
N LEU A 79 -14.78 6.29 9.86
CA LEU A 79 -15.40 4.97 10.08
C LEU A 79 -16.60 5.01 11.02
N LYS A 80 -16.94 6.17 11.60
CA LYS A 80 -18.01 6.34 12.60
C LYS A 80 -17.87 5.43 13.82
N ILE A 81 -16.63 5.15 14.23
CA ILE A 81 -16.33 4.32 15.38
C ILE A 81 -16.28 5.20 16.63
N LYS A 82 -17.08 4.83 17.64
CA LYS A 82 -17.05 5.48 18.95
C LYS A 82 -15.90 4.88 19.76
N GLY A 83 -14.89 5.70 20.10
CA GLY A 83 -13.75 5.28 20.91
C GLY A 83 -12.62 6.28 20.85
N ASN A 84 -11.68 6.14 21.78
CA ASN A 84 -10.45 6.92 21.76
C ASN A 84 -9.33 6.02 21.23
N PRO A 85 -8.72 6.33 20.08
CA PRO A 85 -7.65 5.49 19.53
C PRO A 85 -6.42 5.56 20.44
N SER A 86 -6.27 4.59 21.33
CA SER A 86 -5.04 4.39 22.08
C SER A 86 -4.05 3.62 21.22
N THR A 87 -3.46 4.30 20.23
CA THR A 87 -2.41 3.70 19.43
C THR A 87 -1.09 3.82 20.14
N ALA A 88 -0.41 2.69 20.37
CA ALA A 88 0.94 2.70 20.86
C ALA A 88 1.86 3.36 19.82
N TYR A 89 2.26 4.59 20.09
CA TYR A 89 3.29 5.29 19.32
C TYR A 89 4.66 4.75 19.73
N HIS A 90 5.39 4.25 18.75
CA HIS A 90 6.82 3.96 18.91
C HIS A 90 7.58 4.71 17.82
N PRO A 91 8.47 5.64 18.19
CA PRO A 91 9.38 6.25 17.25
C PRO A 91 10.37 5.17 16.80
N GLN A 92 10.13 4.60 15.63
CA GLN A 92 11.08 3.71 14.97
C GLN A 92 11.28 4.24 13.56
N THR A 93 12.54 4.36 13.18
CA THR A 93 12.92 4.64 11.78
C THR A 93 12.29 3.55 10.92
N ASP A 94 11.47 3.95 9.95
CA ASP A 94 10.76 3.02 9.06
C ASP A 94 11.63 2.65 7.86
N GLY A 95 12.78 2.00 8.13
CA GLY A 95 13.69 1.53 7.07
C GLY A 95 13.05 0.59 6.06
N GLN A 96 11.86 0.04 6.37
CA GLN A 96 11.11 -0.78 5.43
C GLN A 96 10.43 0.09 4.38
N THR A 97 9.80 1.19 4.79
CA THR A 97 9.13 2.12 3.87
C THR A 97 10.15 2.88 3.01
N GLU A 98 11.31 3.25 3.57
CA GLU A 98 12.41 3.86 2.82
C GLU A 98 12.87 2.97 1.65
N ARG A 99 13.05 1.67 1.91
CA ARG A 99 13.42 0.70 0.87
C ARG A 99 12.33 0.58 -0.21
N VAL A 100 11.07 0.49 0.20
CA VAL A 100 9.94 0.43 -0.74
C VAL A 100 9.88 1.70 -1.58
N ASN A 101 10.09 2.88 -0.99
CA ASN A 101 10.15 4.15 -1.72
C ASN A 101 11.24 4.15 -2.79
N GLN A 102 12.41 3.58 -2.49
CA GLN A 102 13.48 3.44 -3.47
C GLN A 102 13.06 2.50 -4.62
N GLU A 103 12.50 1.33 -4.33
CA GLU A 103 12.02 0.38 -5.33
C GLU A 103 10.94 1.00 -6.24
N VAL A 104 10.02 1.79 -5.68
CA VAL A 104 9.01 2.53 -6.46
C VAL A 104 9.65 3.56 -7.38
N LYS A 105 10.63 4.32 -6.90
CA LYS A 105 11.36 5.30 -7.71
C LYS A 105 12.06 4.62 -8.88
N GLU A 106 12.78 3.53 -8.63
CA GLU A 106 13.48 2.76 -9.66
C GLU A 106 12.50 2.23 -10.71
N PHE A 107 11.36 1.66 -10.28
CA PHE A 107 10.32 1.21 -11.19
C PHE A 107 9.78 2.36 -12.05
N LEU A 108 9.39 3.46 -11.44
CA LEU A 108 8.83 4.59 -12.17
C LEU A 108 9.83 5.16 -13.18
N THR A 109 11.11 5.22 -12.85
CA THR A 109 12.16 5.69 -13.76
C THR A 109 12.23 4.89 -15.07
N MET A 110 11.83 3.61 -15.07
CA MET A 110 11.84 2.76 -16.26
C MET A 110 10.63 2.99 -17.18
N PHE A 111 9.52 3.52 -16.67
CA PHE A 111 8.24 3.57 -17.39
C PHE A 111 7.71 4.97 -17.63
N VAL A 112 8.14 5.94 -16.82
CA VAL A 112 7.68 7.32 -16.89
C VAL A 112 8.27 8.01 -18.13
N ASN A 113 7.48 8.86 -18.79
CA ASN A 113 7.92 9.63 -19.93
C ASN A 113 8.97 10.70 -19.54
N ASP A 114 9.62 11.32 -20.55
CA ASP A 114 10.66 12.33 -20.33
C ASP A 114 10.19 13.56 -19.54
N ARG A 115 8.89 13.89 -19.60
CA ARG A 115 8.28 14.99 -18.83
C ARG A 115 7.94 14.62 -17.39
N GLN A 116 7.98 13.33 -17.07
CA GLN A 116 7.63 12.78 -15.76
C GLN A 116 6.22 13.17 -15.28
N ASP A 117 5.28 13.41 -16.21
CA ASP A 117 3.91 13.86 -15.91
C ASP A 117 2.87 12.73 -15.97
N ASP A 118 3.32 11.51 -16.19
CA ASP A 118 2.43 10.33 -16.34
C ASP A 118 2.65 9.22 -15.29
N TRP A 119 3.42 9.50 -14.22
CA TRP A 119 3.76 8.51 -13.21
C TRP A 119 2.54 7.90 -12.52
N SER A 120 1.47 8.66 -12.31
CA SER A 120 0.28 8.18 -11.59
C SER A 120 -0.41 7.01 -12.29
N LYS A 121 -0.31 6.89 -13.61
CA LYS A 121 -0.88 5.75 -14.36
C LYS A 121 -0.10 4.45 -14.16
N TRP A 122 1.18 4.54 -13.79
CA TRP A 122 2.06 3.40 -13.61
C TRP A 122 2.03 2.82 -12.20
N LEU A 123 1.43 3.54 -11.22
CA LEU A 123 1.40 3.10 -9.83
C LEU A 123 0.70 1.76 -9.61
N ALA A 124 -0.38 1.50 -10.34
CA ALA A 124 -1.07 0.20 -10.22
C ALA A 124 -0.18 -0.96 -10.65
N LEU A 125 0.59 -0.77 -11.74
CA LEU A 125 1.54 -1.77 -12.21
C LEU A 125 2.72 -1.91 -11.25
N ALA A 126 3.27 -0.79 -10.76
CA ALA A 126 4.34 -0.78 -9.75
C ALA A 126 3.92 -1.55 -8.49
N GLN A 127 2.72 -1.28 -7.98
CA GLN A 127 2.17 -1.97 -6.82
C GLN A 127 1.99 -3.46 -7.06
N PHE A 128 1.48 -3.84 -8.23
CA PHE A 128 1.33 -5.24 -8.60
C PHE A 128 2.68 -5.96 -8.64
N CYS A 129 3.66 -5.40 -9.35
CA CYS A 129 5.00 -5.97 -9.48
C CYS A 129 5.68 -6.12 -8.12
N HIS A 130 5.63 -5.08 -7.28
CA HIS A 130 6.20 -5.13 -5.93
C HIS A 130 5.55 -6.23 -5.08
N ASN A 131 4.23 -6.32 -5.08
CA ASN A 131 3.50 -7.28 -4.25
C ASN A 131 3.58 -8.73 -4.76
N ASP A 132 3.92 -8.92 -6.02
CA ASP A 132 4.08 -10.24 -6.63
C ASP A 132 5.53 -10.76 -6.57
N TRP A 133 6.52 -9.88 -6.30
CA TRP A 133 7.91 -10.27 -6.18
C TRP A 133 8.18 -10.93 -4.82
N GLU A 134 9.07 -11.96 -4.80
CA GLU A 134 9.49 -12.60 -3.56
C GLU A 134 10.28 -11.63 -2.68
N HIS A 135 9.81 -11.41 -1.46
CA HIS A 135 10.49 -10.55 -0.50
C HIS A 135 11.60 -11.32 0.23
N SER A 136 12.81 -10.76 0.28
CA SER A 136 14.00 -11.40 0.82
C SER A 136 13.87 -11.90 2.28
N ALA A 137 13.11 -11.19 3.11
CA ALA A 137 12.91 -11.56 4.51
C ALA A 137 11.86 -12.63 4.73
N THR A 138 10.81 -12.69 3.91
CA THR A 138 9.69 -13.64 4.07
C THR A 138 9.83 -14.87 3.18
N LYS A 139 10.69 -14.82 2.16
CA LYS A 139 10.86 -15.86 1.13
C LYS A 139 9.57 -16.20 0.37
N HIS A 140 8.61 -15.30 0.41
CA HIS A 140 7.34 -15.38 -0.29
C HIS A 140 6.96 -13.99 -0.82
N SER A 141 6.12 -13.97 -1.84
CA SER A 141 5.57 -12.70 -2.30
C SER A 141 4.52 -12.18 -1.31
N PRO A 142 4.43 -10.85 -1.12
CA PRO A 142 3.36 -10.23 -0.34
C PRO A 142 1.97 -10.68 -0.77
N PHE A 143 1.76 -10.88 -2.07
CA PHE A 143 0.50 -11.38 -2.61
C PHE A 143 0.18 -12.77 -2.08
N PHE A 144 1.13 -13.70 -2.15
CA PHE A 144 0.92 -15.07 -1.64
C PHE A 144 0.64 -15.09 -0.14
N LEU A 145 1.35 -14.28 0.65
CA LEU A 145 1.14 -14.21 2.10
C LEU A 145 -0.25 -13.66 2.48
N ASN A 146 -0.84 -12.78 1.65
CA ASN A 146 -2.16 -12.23 1.92
C ASN A 146 -3.30 -13.14 1.44
N TYR A 147 -3.13 -13.82 0.30
CA TYR A 147 -4.24 -14.49 -0.38
C TYR A 147 -4.08 -16.00 -0.51
N GLY A 148 -2.90 -16.54 -0.20
CA GLY A 148 -2.61 -17.97 -0.29
C GLY A 148 -2.41 -18.52 -1.71
N TYR A 149 -2.41 -17.65 -2.72
CA TYR A 149 -2.17 -18.02 -4.12
C TYR A 149 -1.37 -16.94 -4.84
N HIS A 150 -0.80 -17.27 -6.01
CA HIS A 150 -0.13 -16.31 -6.87
C HIS A 150 -1.11 -15.72 -7.91
N PRO A 151 -1.03 -14.42 -8.22
CA PRO A 151 -1.90 -13.80 -9.22
C PRO A 151 -1.57 -14.34 -10.62
N ARG A 152 -2.56 -14.34 -11.51
CA ARG A 152 -2.33 -14.64 -12.93
C ARG A 152 -1.58 -13.48 -13.58
N LYS A 153 -0.53 -13.81 -14.34
CA LYS A 153 0.34 -12.83 -15.03
C LYS A 153 0.11 -12.77 -16.55
N GLY A 154 -0.75 -13.64 -17.06
CA GLY A 154 -1.00 -13.74 -18.49
C GLY A 154 -1.84 -14.98 -18.84
N ILE A 155 -1.62 -15.54 -20.05
CA ILE A 155 -2.22 -16.81 -20.45
C ILE A 155 -1.42 -17.93 -19.77
N GLU A 156 -1.96 -18.45 -18.68
CA GLU A 156 -1.38 -19.58 -17.96
C GLU A 156 -2.09 -20.88 -18.37
N PRO A 157 -1.39 -22.04 -18.39
CA PRO A 157 -2.04 -23.33 -18.57
C PRO A 157 -3.08 -23.53 -17.46
N LYS A 158 -4.11 -24.37 -17.75
CA LYS A 158 -5.15 -24.70 -16.76
C LYS A 158 -4.49 -25.18 -15.47
N ARG A 159 -4.85 -24.55 -14.34
CA ARG A 159 -4.38 -24.99 -13.01
C ARG A 159 -5.10 -26.27 -12.67
N GLU A 160 -4.35 -27.30 -12.30
CA GLU A 160 -4.95 -28.49 -11.66
C GLU A 160 -5.24 -28.13 -10.20
N TYR A 161 -6.50 -28.12 -9.83
CA TYR A 161 -6.92 -27.93 -8.45
C TYR A 161 -6.74 -29.25 -7.68
N LYS A 162 -5.92 -29.22 -6.64
CA LYS A 162 -5.67 -30.39 -5.76
C LYS A 162 -6.74 -30.57 -4.68
N VAL A 163 -7.66 -29.61 -4.53
CA VAL A 163 -8.72 -29.62 -3.50
C VAL A 163 -10.04 -29.93 -4.17
N GLU A 164 -10.67 -31.04 -3.82
CA GLU A 164 -11.94 -31.49 -4.42
C GLU A 164 -13.05 -30.43 -4.34
N ALA A 165 -13.19 -29.74 -3.21
CA ALA A 165 -14.18 -28.67 -3.03
C ALA A 165 -14.04 -27.48 -4.01
N VAL A 166 -12.90 -27.33 -4.68
CA VAL A 166 -12.69 -26.26 -5.68
C VAL A 166 -13.10 -26.71 -7.08
N LYS A 167 -13.15 -28.02 -7.34
CA LYS A 167 -13.60 -28.57 -8.62
C LYS A 167 -15.09 -28.33 -8.84
N ASP A 168 -15.89 -28.42 -7.77
CA ASP A 168 -17.35 -28.27 -7.84
C ASP A 168 -17.81 -26.83 -8.15
N PHE A 169 -16.93 -25.83 -8.07
CA PHE A 169 -17.22 -24.43 -8.41
C PHE A 169 -16.81 -24.04 -9.85
N THR A 170 -16.23 -24.94 -10.63
CA THR A 170 -15.65 -24.62 -11.95
C THR A 170 -16.30 -25.40 -13.10
N GLU A 171 -17.30 -26.23 -12.82
CA GLU A 171 -18.22 -26.85 -13.79
C GLU A 171 -19.52 -26.03 -13.88
#